data_fa95ead1dc80fac784058051b27bed99
#
_entry.id   fa95ead1dc80fac784058051b27bed99
#
_cell.length_a   1.000
_cell.length_b   1.000
_cell.length_c   1.000
_cell.angle_alpha   90.00
_cell.angle_beta   90.00
_cell.angle_gamma   90.00
#
_symmetry.space_group_name_H-M   'P 1'
#
loop_
_entity.id
_entity.type
_entity.pdbx_description
1 polymer ?
#
loop_
_entity_poly.entity_id
_entity_poly.type
_entity_poly.pdbx_seq_one_letter_code
_entity_poly.pdbx_strand_id
1 'polypeptide(L)'
;MKTSLLACALLLAGVTSVQAESLKIAVGQRGNWDTAIPELGQRAGIFRKHDLELDILYTSGGGETQQAVLSRSVDIGTAAGSLGAFGAASKGAPIRIISAEMTGAPELYWYVPAASPIKTVQDLAGKTVGYSTTGSSTNTVIMMARAQYNVAFNPIATGGLPATFTQAMSGQIDAGWASAPFAIDQLNAGKIRIIIRGPDIAAVRNQTVRVNVAHAAILAQKHAAIERFMQAYRETLDWMYASPDAIPTFVAFSGVSAEIATQMRDQFFPKATLDPDQINGLDSLMADGVTLKFMTVPLTEQQLKDTIQLQKK
;
A
#
# COMPACT_ATOMS: atom_id res chain seq x y z
N MET A 1 -10.56 80.60 -8.08
CA MET A 1 -10.75 79.46 -7.19
C MET A 1 -10.67 78.19 -8.02
N LYS A 2 -9.52 77.45 -7.99
CA LYS A 2 -9.33 76.22 -8.75
C LYS A 2 -9.34 75.06 -7.72
N THR A 3 -10.39 74.25 -7.74
CA THR A 3 -10.49 73.04 -6.90
C THR A 3 -9.90 71.86 -7.63
N SER A 4 -8.75 71.34 -7.11
CA SER A 4 -8.11 70.12 -7.58
C SER A 4 -8.77 68.91 -6.89
N LEU A 5 -9.42 68.02 -7.68
CA LEU A 5 -9.87 66.71 -7.23
C LEU A 5 -8.65 65.74 -7.27
N LEU A 6 -8.28 65.25 -6.10
CA LEU A 6 -7.31 64.16 -5.94
C LEU A 6 -8.09 62.83 -6.06
N ALA A 7 -7.87 62.09 -7.17
CA ALA A 7 -8.41 60.75 -7.34
C ALA A 7 -7.46 59.75 -6.64
N CYS A 8 -7.92 59.15 -5.54
CA CYS A 8 -7.28 58.06 -4.86
C CYS A 8 -7.63 56.74 -5.59
N ALA A 9 -6.66 56.20 -6.38
CA ALA A 9 -6.79 54.87 -6.97
C ALA A 9 -6.45 53.84 -5.92
N LEU A 10 -7.48 53.15 -5.37
CA LEU A 10 -7.32 51.93 -4.56
C LEU A 10 -6.91 50.78 -5.48
N LEU A 11 -5.64 50.36 -5.40
CA LEU A 11 -5.15 49.10 -5.93
C LEU A 11 -5.71 47.97 -5.05
N LEU A 12 -6.81 47.34 -5.46
CA LEU A 12 -7.26 46.04 -4.94
C LEU A 12 -6.26 44.99 -5.44
N ALA A 13 -5.27 44.63 -4.61
CA ALA A 13 -4.49 43.45 -4.80
C ALA A 13 -5.42 42.22 -4.63
N GLY A 14 -5.89 41.68 -5.75
CA GLY A 14 -6.65 40.45 -5.80
C GLY A 14 -5.79 39.32 -5.23
N VAL A 15 -6.09 38.88 -4.02
CA VAL A 15 -5.56 37.61 -3.48
C VAL A 15 -6.24 36.51 -4.28
N THR A 16 -5.57 36.04 -5.36
CA THR A 16 -5.97 34.80 -6.01
C THR A 16 -5.73 33.67 -5.03
N SER A 17 -6.77 33.19 -4.37
CA SER A 17 -6.68 31.91 -3.63
C SER A 17 -6.30 30.85 -4.65
N VAL A 18 -5.08 30.34 -4.60
CA VAL A 18 -4.68 29.15 -5.35
C VAL A 18 -5.55 28.01 -4.79
N GLN A 19 -6.50 27.57 -5.60
CA GLN A 19 -7.33 26.42 -5.24
C GLN A 19 -6.43 25.18 -5.25
N ALA A 20 -6.46 24.38 -4.18
CA ALA A 20 -5.70 23.15 -4.10
C ALA A 20 -6.03 22.24 -5.29
N GLU A 21 -4.99 21.67 -5.90
CA GLU A 21 -5.14 20.75 -7.03
C GLU A 21 -5.64 19.39 -6.52
N SER A 22 -6.70 18.86 -7.13
CA SER A 22 -7.28 17.58 -6.72
C SER A 22 -6.55 16.41 -7.40
N LEU A 23 -6.16 15.42 -6.58
CA LEU A 23 -5.62 14.14 -7.04
C LEU A 23 -6.52 12.99 -6.57
N LYS A 24 -6.84 12.08 -7.51
CA LYS A 24 -7.57 10.85 -7.21
C LYS A 24 -6.59 9.75 -6.83
N ILE A 25 -6.77 9.17 -5.66
CA ILE A 25 -5.85 8.18 -5.08
C ILE A 25 -6.59 6.87 -4.84
N ALA A 26 -6.12 5.75 -5.41
CA ALA A 26 -6.55 4.43 -4.99
C ALA A 26 -5.61 3.88 -3.92
N VAL A 27 -6.16 3.34 -2.84
CA VAL A 27 -5.41 2.79 -1.70
C VAL A 27 -5.75 1.32 -1.52
N GLY A 28 -4.73 0.48 -1.46
CA GLY A 28 -4.86 -0.97 -1.47
C GLY A 28 -5.23 -1.61 -0.13
N GLN A 29 -6.09 -1.13 0.61
CA GLN A 29 -6.73 -1.56 1.86
C GLN A 29 -6.97 -0.36 2.79
N ARG A 30 -8.08 -0.40 3.51
CA ARG A 30 -8.39 0.63 4.51
C ARG A 30 -8.00 0.13 5.91
N GLY A 31 -7.38 0.99 6.69
CA GLY A 31 -7.22 0.76 8.13
C GLY A 31 -5.87 0.17 8.56
N ASN A 32 -4.92 -0.02 7.66
CA ASN A 32 -3.53 -0.35 8.01
C ASN A 32 -2.73 0.95 8.19
N TRP A 33 -1.62 0.88 8.93
CA TRP A 33 -0.80 2.06 9.22
C TRP A 33 -0.14 2.66 7.97
N ASP A 34 0.49 1.82 7.16
CA ASP A 34 1.14 2.19 5.91
C ASP A 34 0.16 2.76 4.87
N THR A 35 -0.98 2.10 4.70
CA THR A 35 -2.00 2.54 3.74
C THR A 35 -2.80 3.76 4.22
N ALA A 36 -2.66 4.15 5.49
CA ALA A 36 -3.30 5.33 6.03
C ALA A 36 -2.57 6.64 5.70
N ILE A 37 -1.35 6.61 5.13
CA ILE A 37 -0.55 7.81 4.86
C ILE A 37 -1.35 8.89 4.11
N PRO A 38 -2.05 8.63 2.98
CA PRO A 38 -2.82 9.66 2.30
C PRO A 38 -3.91 10.26 3.18
N GLU A 39 -4.66 9.44 3.88
CA GLU A 39 -5.77 9.88 4.74
C GLU A 39 -5.28 10.69 5.94
N LEU A 40 -4.25 10.21 6.65
CA LEU A 40 -3.72 10.87 7.83
C LEU A 40 -3.07 12.21 7.48
N GLY A 41 -2.33 12.27 6.38
CA GLY A 41 -1.74 13.51 5.89
C GLY A 41 -2.80 14.53 5.48
N GLN A 42 -3.91 14.08 4.88
CA GLN A 42 -5.04 14.95 4.56
C GLN A 42 -5.71 15.48 5.83
N ARG A 43 -5.99 14.62 6.81
CA ARG A 43 -6.57 15.02 8.11
C ARG A 43 -5.65 15.97 8.90
N ALA A 44 -4.33 15.76 8.85
CA ALA A 44 -3.35 16.64 9.45
C ALA A 44 -3.12 17.95 8.67
N GLY A 45 -3.77 18.13 7.51
CA GLY A 45 -3.62 19.32 6.66
C GLY A 45 -2.29 19.38 5.91
N ILE A 46 -1.50 18.30 5.90
CA ILE A 46 -0.17 18.26 5.26
C ILE A 46 -0.33 18.38 3.74
N PHE A 47 -1.23 17.62 3.10
CA PHE A 47 -1.46 17.73 1.67
C PHE A 47 -1.92 19.14 1.26
N ARG A 48 -2.73 19.80 2.09
CA ARG A 48 -3.17 21.18 1.84
C ARG A 48 -2.01 22.19 1.88
N LYS A 49 -0.99 21.99 2.72
CA LYS A 49 0.24 22.82 2.72
C LYS A 49 1.03 22.69 1.42
N HIS A 50 0.86 21.58 0.70
CA HIS A 50 1.43 21.32 -0.62
C HIS A 50 0.45 21.64 -1.76
N ASP A 51 -0.58 22.44 -1.52
CA ASP A 51 -1.61 22.84 -2.50
C ASP A 51 -2.31 21.63 -3.14
N LEU A 52 -2.57 20.58 -2.35
CA LEU A 52 -3.24 19.35 -2.80
C LEU A 52 -4.46 19.03 -1.94
N GLU A 53 -5.48 18.46 -2.61
CA GLU A 53 -6.63 17.81 -1.99
C GLU A 53 -6.78 16.40 -2.59
N LEU A 54 -6.97 15.39 -1.74
CA LEU A 54 -7.02 14.00 -2.16
C LEU A 54 -8.46 13.49 -2.19
N ASP A 55 -8.86 12.90 -3.32
CA ASP A 55 -10.07 12.08 -3.46
C ASP A 55 -9.64 10.61 -3.32
N ILE A 56 -9.91 10.00 -2.15
CA ILE A 56 -9.35 8.70 -1.77
C ILE A 56 -10.39 7.59 -1.95
N LEU A 57 -10.06 6.64 -2.83
CA LEU A 57 -10.79 5.40 -3.06
C LEU A 57 -10.06 4.23 -2.41
N TYR A 58 -10.75 3.43 -1.61
CA TYR A 58 -10.21 2.19 -1.04
C TYR A 58 -10.58 0.99 -1.90
N THR A 59 -9.60 0.15 -2.22
CA THR A 59 -9.76 -1.08 -3.00
C THR A 59 -9.61 -2.32 -2.10
N SER A 60 -9.92 -3.50 -2.65
CA SER A 60 -9.80 -4.77 -1.92
C SER A 60 -8.36 -5.31 -1.85
N GLY A 61 -7.40 -4.63 -2.50
CA GLY A 61 -5.99 -4.99 -2.50
C GLY A 61 -5.19 -4.40 -3.66
N GLY A 62 -3.86 -4.54 -3.58
CA GLY A 62 -2.92 -3.89 -4.50
C GLY A 62 -3.12 -4.22 -5.98
N GLY A 63 -3.65 -5.39 -6.34
CA GLY A 63 -3.96 -5.71 -7.72
C GLY A 63 -5.12 -4.88 -8.29
N GLU A 64 -6.16 -4.66 -7.50
CA GLU A 64 -7.28 -3.78 -7.85
C GLU A 64 -6.84 -2.31 -7.95
N THR A 65 -5.97 -1.88 -7.03
CA THR A 65 -5.30 -0.57 -7.09
C THR A 65 -4.56 -0.37 -8.42
N GLN A 66 -3.79 -1.37 -8.86
CA GLN A 66 -3.11 -1.32 -10.16
C GLN A 66 -4.07 -1.20 -11.34
N GLN A 67 -5.20 -1.92 -11.31
CA GLN A 67 -6.22 -1.83 -12.36
C GLN A 67 -6.85 -0.44 -12.42
N ALA A 68 -7.13 0.19 -11.26
CA ALA A 68 -7.63 1.56 -11.20
C ALA A 68 -6.66 2.57 -11.83
N VAL A 69 -5.34 2.39 -11.63
CA VAL A 69 -4.28 3.19 -12.26
C VAL A 69 -4.23 2.94 -13.77
N LEU A 70 -4.21 1.68 -14.20
CA LEU A 70 -4.10 1.32 -15.61
C LEU A 70 -5.31 1.78 -16.44
N SER A 71 -6.50 1.77 -15.85
CA SER A 71 -7.72 2.32 -16.46
C SER A 71 -7.80 3.85 -16.41
N ARG A 72 -6.86 4.52 -15.72
CA ARG A 72 -6.83 5.95 -15.46
C ARG A 72 -8.05 6.46 -14.68
N SER A 73 -8.70 5.60 -13.90
CA SER A 73 -9.79 5.98 -13.00
C SER A 73 -9.27 6.80 -11.81
N VAL A 74 -7.98 6.64 -11.48
CA VAL A 74 -7.25 7.39 -10.46
C VAL A 74 -5.93 7.90 -11.02
N ASP A 75 -5.34 8.88 -10.35
CA ASP A 75 -4.05 9.46 -10.72
C ASP A 75 -2.88 8.64 -10.15
N ILE A 76 -3.01 8.22 -8.89
CA ILE A 76 -1.99 7.46 -8.14
C ILE A 76 -2.66 6.24 -7.49
N GLY A 77 -1.94 5.13 -7.49
CA GLY A 77 -2.26 3.96 -6.68
C GLY A 77 -1.21 3.75 -5.59
N THR A 78 -1.62 3.65 -4.34
CA THR A 78 -0.73 3.35 -3.22
C THR A 78 -0.87 1.90 -2.78
N ALA A 79 0.20 1.32 -2.24
CA ALA A 79 0.27 -0.07 -1.77
C ALA A 79 -0.04 -1.11 -2.86
N ALA A 80 0.38 -0.85 -4.11
CA ALA A 80 0.35 -1.84 -5.18
C ALA A 80 1.45 -2.90 -4.96
N GLY A 81 1.19 -4.16 -5.32
CA GLY A 81 2.20 -5.22 -5.24
C GLY A 81 3.32 -5.02 -6.25
N SER A 82 4.60 -5.06 -5.81
CA SER A 82 5.75 -4.81 -6.67
C SER A 82 5.83 -5.79 -7.83
N LEU A 83 5.71 -7.10 -7.57
CA LEU A 83 5.75 -8.11 -8.64
C LEU A 83 4.57 -7.99 -9.60
N GLY A 84 3.40 -7.57 -9.11
CA GLY A 84 2.25 -7.25 -9.97
C GLY A 84 2.56 -6.08 -10.91
N ALA A 85 3.17 -5.00 -10.39
CA ALA A 85 3.55 -3.84 -11.18
C ALA A 85 4.62 -4.18 -12.23
N PHE A 86 5.68 -4.90 -11.86
CA PHE A 86 6.70 -5.36 -12.80
C PHE A 86 6.13 -6.35 -13.83
N GLY A 87 5.24 -7.26 -13.40
CA GLY A 87 4.56 -8.19 -14.29
C GLY A 87 3.62 -7.50 -15.29
N ALA A 88 2.98 -6.41 -14.92
CA ALA A 88 2.21 -5.58 -15.84
C ALA A 88 3.13 -4.86 -16.83
N ALA A 89 4.23 -4.26 -16.35
CA ALA A 89 5.23 -3.58 -17.17
C ALA A 89 5.86 -4.53 -18.19
N SER A 90 6.18 -5.78 -17.79
CA SER A 90 6.75 -6.80 -18.71
C SER A 90 5.83 -7.15 -19.88
N LYS A 91 4.53 -6.92 -19.75
CA LYS A 91 3.50 -7.09 -20.77
C LYS A 91 3.19 -5.79 -21.53
N GLY A 92 4.01 -4.75 -21.35
CA GLY A 92 3.86 -3.45 -22.01
C GLY A 92 2.83 -2.51 -21.38
N ALA A 93 2.30 -2.82 -20.20
CA ALA A 93 1.38 -1.90 -19.52
C ALA A 93 2.09 -0.58 -19.16
N PRO A 94 1.45 0.58 -19.35
CA PRO A 94 2.07 1.88 -19.13
C PRO A 94 2.06 2.28 -17.64
N ILE A 95 2.50 1.37 -16.77
CA ILE A 95 2.63 1.60 -15.33
C ILE A 95 4.00 2.18 -15.00
N ARG A 96 4.05 3.12 -14.06
CA ARG A 96 5.27 3.71 -13.50
C ARG A 96 5.26 3.58 -12.00
N ILE A 97 6.36 3.10 -11.43
CA ILE A 97 6.60 3.06 -9.99
C ILE A 97 7.18 4.42 -9.61
N ILE A 98 6.42 5.21 -8.86
CA ILE A 98 6.79 6.57 -8.46
C ILE A 98 7.48 6.62 -7.10
N SER A 99 7.30 5.60 -6.27
CA SER A 99 8.05 5.39 -5.01
C SER A 99 7.97 3.94 -4.58
N ALA A 100 8.89 3.51 -3.71
CA ALA A 100 8.66 2.36 -2.85
C ALA A 100 7.55 2.69 -1.84
N GLU A 101 7.03 1.67 -1.15
CA GLU A 101 6.05 1.86 -0.08
C GLU A 101 6.40 0.98 1.12
N MET A 102 6.66 -0.32 0.92
CA MET A 102 7.09 -1.18 2.01
C MET A 102 8.14 -2.20 1.56
N THR A 103 9.19 -2.32 2.36
CA THR A 103 10.21 -3.38 2.27
C THR A 103 9.96 -4.41 3.37
N GLY A 104 9.93 -5.69 3.00
CA GLY A 104 9.49 -6.77 3.88
C GLY A 104 7.96 -6.88 3.94
N ALA A 105 7.48 -7.73 4.84
CA ALA A 105 6.04 -7.91 5.09
C ALA A 105 5.80 -8.16 6.59
N PRO A 106 6.27 -7.27 7.49
CA PRO A 106 6.21 -7.53 8.93
C PRO A 106 4.78 -7.58 9.47
N GLU A 107 3.84 -6.93 8.80
CA GLU A 107 2.44 -6.81 9.19
C GLU A 107 1.57 -7.97 8.69
N LEU A 108 2.02 -8.76 7.72
CA LEU A 108 1.23 -9.83 7.11
C LEU A 108 1.30 -11.13 7.90
N TYR A 109 0.15 -11.79 8.02
CA TYR A 109 0.07 -13.13 8.56
C TYR A 109 -1.10 -13.91 7.96
N TRP A 110 -0.98 -15.25 8.00
CA TRP A 110 -2.05 -16.18 7.63
C TRP A 110 -2.48 -16.95 8.85
N TYR A 111 -3.78 -17.09 9.00
CA TYR A 111 -4.41 -17.65 10.17
C TYR A 111 -5.48 -18.68 9.80
N VAL A 112 -5.80 -19.51 10.78
CA VAL A 112 -6.91 -20.45 10.76
C VAL A 112 -7.81 -20.21 11.98
N PRO A 113 -9.11 -20.60 11.94
CA PRO A 113 -9.94 -20.66 13.14
C PRO A 113 -9.27 -21.52 14.23
N ALA A 114 -9.42 -21.16 15.50
CA ALA A 114 -8.79 -21.88 16.61
C ALA A 114 -9.19 -23.37 16.66
N ALA A 115 -10.42 -23.68 16.25
CA ALA A 115 -10.94 -25.06 16.18
C ALA A 115 -10.40 -25.86 14.98
N SER A 116 -9.69 -25.20 14.03
CA SER A 116 -9.15 -25.88 12.85
C SER A 116 -8.16 -26.99 13.24
N PRO A 117 -8.15 -28.13 12.54
CA PRO A 117 -7.16 -29.19 12.72
C PRO A 117 -5.76 -28.79 12.23
N ILE A 118 -5.65 -27.73 11.39
CA ILE A 118 -4.40 -27.20 10.85
C ILE A 118 -3.59 -26.56 11.98
N LYS A 119 -2.40 -27.11 12.28
CA LYS A 119 -1.50 -26.65 13.36
C LYS A 119 -0.21 -26.08 12.84
N THR A 120 0.24 -26.54 11.69
CA THR A 120 1.52 -26.20 11.06
C THR A 120 1.33 -25.80 9.60
N VAL A 121 2.38 -25.27 8.98
CA VAL A 121 2.36 -24.95 7.53
C VAL A 121 2.19 -26.23 6.70
N GLN A 122 2.73 -27.35 7.14
CA GLN A 122 2.63 -28.64 6.44
C GLN A 122 1.19 -29.16 6.35
N ASP A 123 0.36 -28.83 7.32
CA ASP A 123 -1.06 -29.22 7.33
C ASP A 123 -1.88 -28.46 6.27
N LEU A 124 -1.29 -27.45 5.64
CA LEU A 124 -1.90 -26.70 4.52
C LEU A 124 -1.86 -27.48 3.19
N ALA A 125 -1.20 -28.63 3.12
CA ALA A 125 -1.15 -29.45 1.89
C ALA A 125 -2.57 -29.76 1.36
N GLY A 126 -2.84 -29.37 0.10
CA GLY A 126 -4.15 -29.52 -0.55
C GLY A 126 -5.23 -28.53 -0.08
N LYS A 127 -4.96 -27.67 0.90
CA LYS A 127 -5.89 -26.71 1.50
C LYS A 127 -6.00 -25.45 0.69
N THR A 128 -7.10 -24.71 0.88
CA THR A 128 -7.32 -23.38 0.29
C THR A 128 -6.75 -22.30 1.20
N VAL A 129 -5.89 -21.44 0.66
CA VAL A 129 -5.23 -20.36 1.40
C VAL A 129 -5.49 -19.01 0.73
N GLY A 130 -6.10 -18.09 1.46
CA GLY A 130 -6.52 -16.80 0.96
C GLY A 130 -5.35 -15.84 0.70
N TYR A 131 -5.52 -14.95 -0.28
CA TYR A 131 -4.77 -13.72 -0.48
C TYR A 131 -5.73 -12.64 -0.99
N SER A 132 -5.36 -11.34 -0.96
CA SER A 132 -6.31 -10.29 -1.32
C SER A 132 -6.73 -10.34 -2.80
N THR A 133 -5.87 -9.89 -3.69
CA THR A 133 -6.12 -9.80 -5.14
C THR A 133 -4.90 -10.27 -5.92
N THR A 134 -5.11 -10.79 -7.13
CA THR A 134 -4.00 -11.19 -8.01
C THR A 134 -3.08 -10.00 -8.29
N GLY A 135 -1.77 -10.20 -8.14
CA GLY A 135 -0.76 -9.15 -8.30
C GLY A 135 -0.49 -8.31 -7.03
N SER A 136 -1.20 -8.57 -5.91
CA SER A 136 -0.95 -7.91 -4.62
C SER A 136 0.30 -8.45 -3.92
N SER A 137 0.76 -7.73 -2.88
CA SER A 137 1.83 -8.21 -2.00
C SER A 137 1.46 -9.51 -1.29
N THR A 138 0.19 -9.66 -0.83
CA THR A 138 -0.26 -10.89 -0.19
C THR A 138 -0.21 -12.09 -1.14
N ASN A 139 -0.51 -11.89 -2.44
CA ASN A 139 -0.34 -12.92 -3.46
C ASN A 139 1.14 -13.32 -3.62
N THR A 140 2.04 -12.33 -3.68
CA THR A 140 3.48 -12.57 -3.76
C THR A 140 3.99 -13.35 -2.54
N VAL A 141 3.69 -12.86 -1.33
CA VAL A 141 4.21 -13.45 -0.09
C VAL A 141 3.70 -14.87 0.13
N ILE A 142 2.41 -15.15 -0.15
CA ILE A 142 1.90 -16.51 0.03
C ILE A 142 2.45 -17.50 -1.00
N MET A 143 2.73 -17.04 -2.24
CA MET A 143 3.41 -17.88 -3.23
C MET A 143 4.85 -18.17 -2.84
N MET A 144 5.57 -17.21 -2.28
CA MET A 144 6.92 -17.41 -1.73
C MET A 144 6.90 -18.35 -0.52
N ALA A 145 5.91 -18.23 0.37
CA ALA A 145 5.71 -19.15 1.47
C ALA A 145 5.49 -20.60 0.97
N ARG A 146 4.64 -20.77 -0.05
CA ARG A 146 4.40 -22.07 -0.69
C ARG A 146 5.69 -22.71 -1.21
N ALA A 147 6.55 -21.91 -1.83
CA ALA A 147 7.85 -22.36 -2.33
C ALA A 147 8.82 -22.69 -1.19
N GLN A 148 8.97 -21.76 -0.22
CA GLN A 148 9.91 -21.93 0.91
C GLN A 148 9.62 -23.17 1.75
N TYR A 149 8.35 -23.40 2.07
CA TYR A 149 7.94 -24.54 2.90
C TYR A 149 7.73 -25.84 2.09
N ASN A 150 7.81 -25.77 0.77
CA ASN A 150 7.53 -26.87 -0.16
C ASN A 150 6.19 -27.55 0.12
N VAL A 151 5.13 -26.77 0.31
CA VAL A 151 3.78 -27.24 0.64
C VAL A 151 2.81 -26.87 -0.48
N ALA A 152 2.20 -27.87 -1.10
CA ALA A 152 1.27 -27.71 -2.22
C ALA A 152 -0.16 -27.37 -1.71
N PHE A 153 -0.38 -26.12 -1.27
CA PHE A 153 -1.73 -25.59 -1.02
C PHE A 153 -2.26 -24.82 -2.24
N ASN A 154 -3.55 -24.52 -2.25
CA ASN A 154 -4.25 -23.83 -3.32
C ASN A 154 -4.49 -22.35 -2.95
N PRO A 155 -3.68 -21.40 -3.48
CA PRO A 155 -3.92 -19.98 -3.23
C PRO A 155 -5.18 -19.50 -3.94
N ILE A 156 -6.02 -18.71 -3.24
CA ILE A 156 -7.27 -18.20 -3.78
C ILE A 156 -7.43 -16.71 -3.43
N ALA A 157 -7.89 -15.90 -4.40
CA ALA A 157 -8.21 -14.51 -4.17
C ALA A 157 -9.50 -14.38 -3.36
N THR A 158 -9.44 -13.75 -2.18
CA THR A 158 -10.55 -13.65 -1.22
C THR A 158 -11.07 -12.23 -1.02
N GLY A 159 -10.40 -11.25 -1.67
CA GLY A 159 -10.71 -9.83 -1.50
C GLY A 159 -10.11 -9.23 -0.23
N GLY A 160 -10.77 -8.19 0.29
CA GLY A 160 -10.34 -7.45 1.47
C GLY A 160 -10.43 -8.23 2.78
N LEU A 161 -9.87 -7.63 3.83
CA LEU A 161 -9.75 -8.23 5.16
C LEU A 161 -11.08 -8.76 5.74
N PRO A 162 -12.21 -8.00 5.74
CA PRO A 162 -13.47 -8.49 6.29
C PRO A 162 -14.03 -9.68 5.52
N ALA A 163 -13.95 -9.65 4.18
CA ALA A 163 -14.44 -10.74 3.32
C ALA A 163 -13.63 -12.03 3.56
N THR A 164 -12.31 -11.92 3.62
CA THR A 164 -11.42 -13.05 3.93
C THR A 164 -11.72 -13.64 5.31
N PHE A 165 -11.93 -12.78 6.31
CA PHE A 165 -12.24 -13.25 7.67
C PHE A 165 -13.54 -14.05 7.71
N THR A 166 -14.59 -13.53 7.07
CA THR A 166 -15.88 -14.24 6.97
C THR A 166 -15.72 -15.60 6.29
N GLN A 167 -14.99 -15.67 5.17
CA GLN A 167 -14.76 -16.92 4.44
C GLN A 167 -13.96 -17.94 5.27
N ALA A 168 -12.93 -17.50 6.00
CA ALA A 168 -12.13 -18.37 6.86
C ALA A 168 -12.94 -18.89 8.06
N MET A 169 -13.70 -18.01 8.73
CA MET A 169 -14.48 -18.38 9.91
C MET A 169 -15.69 -19.26 9.57
N SER A 170 -16.23 -19.16 8.35
CA SER A 170 -17.32 -20.03 7.87
C SER A 170 -16.83 -21.34 7.24
N GLY A 171 -15.51 -21.54 7.09
CA GLY A 171 -14.94 -22.73 6.48
C GLY A 171 -15.03 -22.76 4.94
N GLN A 172 -15.34 -21.63 4.29
CA GLN A 172 -15.30 -21.53 2.83
C GLN A 172 -13.86 -21.59 2.30
N ILE A 173 -12.90 -21.17 3.10
CA ILE A 173 -11.46 -21.34 2.89
C ILE A 173 -10.83 -21.92 4.17
N ASP A 174 -9.71 -22.64 4.02
CA ASP A 174 -9.05 -23.29 5.15
C ASP A 174 -8.18 -22.31 5.94
N ALA A 175 -7.52 -21.36 5.30
CA ALA A 175 -6.72 -20.32 5.94
C ALA A 175 -6.96 -18.94 5.31
N GLY A 176 -7.17 -17.93 6.16
CA GLY A 176 -7.30 -16.53 5.77
C GLY A 176 -5.99 -15.78 5.88
N TRP A 177 -5.88 -14.64 5.18
CA TRP A 177 -4.80 -13.67 5.35
C TRP A 177 -5.27 -12.48 6.17
N ALA A 178 -4.35 -11.85 6.88
CA ALA A 178 -4.58 -10.59 7.58
C ALA A 178 -3.34 -9.69 7.55
N SER A 179 -3.58 -8.43 7.82
CA SER A 179 -2.59 -7.41 8.07
C SER A 179 -2.98 -6.63 9.33
N ALA A 180 -2.04 -6.41 10.25
CA ALA A 180 -2.30 -5.64 11.47
C ALA A 180 -2.85 -4.24 11.14
N PRO A 181 -3.82 -3.71 11.90
CA PRO A 181 -4.36 -4.23 13.17
C PRO A 181 -5.54 -5.21 13.03
N PHE A 182 -5.96 -5.52 11.79
CA PHE A 182 -7.15 -6.36 11.58
C PHE A 182 -6.99 -7.73 12.25
N ALA A 183 -8.06 -8.17 12.92
CA ALA A 183 -8.16 -9.45 13.63
C ALA A 183 -7.17 -9.63 14.82
N ILE A 184 -6.46 -8.60 15.27
CA ILE A 184 -5.62 -8.69 16.49
C ILE A 184 -6.47 -9.05 17.72
N ASP A 185 -7.67 -8.47 17.87
CA ASP A 185 -8.59 -8.81 18.95
C ASP A 185 -9.00 -10.29 18.91
N GLN A 186 -9.23 -10.84 17.72
CA GLN A 186 -9.59 -12.25 17.53
C GLN A 186 -8.42 -13.16 17.86
N LEU A 187 -7.20 -12.74 17.55
CA LEU A 187 -5.97 -13.43 17.91
C LEU A 187 -5.78 -13.42 19.43
N ASN A 188 -5.91 -12.25 20.08
CA ASN A 188 -5.78 -12.09 21.52
C ASN A 188 -6.86 -12.87 22.29
N ALA A 189 -8.06 -12.94 21.74
CA ALA A 189 -9.16 -13.75 22.28
C ALA A 189 -9.03 -15.26 22.01
N GLY A 190 -7.96 -15.72 21.35
CA GLY A 190 -7.73 -17.12 21.01
C GLY A 190 -8.76 -17.71 20.03
N LYS A 191 -9.46 -16.88 19.24
CA LYS A 191 -10.44 -17.32 18.24
C LYS A 191 -9.81 -17.73 16.91
N ILE A 192 -8.60 -17.24 16.64
CA ILE A 192 -7.78 -17.61 15.49
C ILE A 192 -6.37 -17.98 15.95
N ARG A 193 -5.66 -18.70 15.10
CA ARG A 193 -4.25 -19.07 15.29
C ARG A 193 -3.46 -18.74 14.03
N ILE A 194 -2.32 -18.05 14.18
CA ILE A 194 -1.40 -17.77 13.09
C ILE A 194 -0.65 -19.04 12.70
N ILE A 195 -0.55 -19.30 11.40
CA ILE A 195 0.18 -20.43 10.80
C ILE A 195 1.39 -19.97 10.01
N ILE A 196 1.31 -18.80 9.34
CA ILE A 196 2.42 -18.20 8.58
C ILE A 196 2.51 -16.73 8.96
N ARG A 197 3.73 -16.21 9.16
CA ARG A 197 4.02 -14.79 9.30
C ARG A 197 4.86 -14.31 8.13
N GLY A 198 4.59 -13.11 7.63
CA GLY A 198 5.39 -12.51 6.57
C GLY A 198 6.89 -12.48 6.88
N PRO A 199 7.33 -12.06 8.09
CA PRO A 199 8.74 -12.05 8.49
C PRO A 199 9.45 -13.42 8.45
N ASP A 200 8.69 -14.52 8.50
CA ASP A 200 9.26 -15.88 8.44
C ASP A 200 9.65 -16.27 7.00
N ILE A 201 9.19 -15.51 6.01
CA ILE A 201 9.48 -15.77 4.60
C ILE A 201 10.78 -15.06 4.22
N ALA A 202 11.86 -15.82 4.07
CA ALA A 202 13.20 -15.28 3.88
C ALA A 202 13.32 -14.38 2.65
N ALA A 203 12.68 -14.75 1.53
CA ALA A 203 12.74 -14.01 0.28
C ALA A 203 12.22 -12.57 0.41
N VAL A 204 11.17 -12.33 1.20
CA VAL A 204 10.57 -10.99 1.28
C VAL A 204 11.26 -10.04 2.25
N ARG A 205 12.08 -10.52 3.18
CA ARG A 205 12.65 -9.69 4.26
C ARG A 205 13.35 -8.42 3.77
N ASN A 206 14.07 -8.54 2.65
CA ASN A 206 14.88 -7.47 2.09
C ASN A 206 14.38 -7.04 0.70
N GLN A 207 13.13 -7.37 0.35
CA GLN A 207 12.52 -6.95 -0.91
C GLN A 207 11.45 -5.91 -0.68
N THR A 208 11.39 -4.92 -1.55
CA THR A 208 10.25 -3.99 -1.60
C THR A 208 9.03 -4.73 -2.16
N VAL A 209 8.09 -5.08 -1.29
CA VAL A 209 6.89 -5.87 -1.64
C VAL A 209 5.73 -5.00 -2.10
N ARG A 210 5.74 -3.71 -1.74
CA ARG A 210 4.74 -2.73 -2.17
C ARG A 210 5.37 -1.46 -2.70
N VAL A 211 4.69 -0.85 -3.66
CA VAL A 211 5.11 0.38 -4.36
C VAL A 211 3.92 1.29 -4.58
N ASN A 212 4.18 2.58 -4.74
CA ASN A 212 3.20 3.53 -5.24
C ASN A 212 3.39 3.69 -6.76
N VAL A 213 2.29 3.73 -7.48
CA VAL A 213 2.28 3.66 -8.95
C VAL A 213 1.40 4.74 -9.58
N ALA A 214 1.76 5.13 -10.80
CA ALA A 214 0.96 6.01 -11.65
C ALA A 214 0.92 5.47 -13.09
N HIS A 215 -0.07 5.87 -13.87
CA HIS A 215 -0.07 5.64 -15.31
C HIS A 215 0.92 6.60 -15.99
N ALA A 216 1.70 6.13 -16.98
CA ALA A 216 2.73 6.94 -17.66
C ALA A 216 2.21 8.27 -18.18
N ALA A 217 1.03 8.29 -18.83
CA ALA A 217 0.43 9.52 -19.34
C ALA A 217 -0.01 10.48 -18.23
N ILE A 218 -0.51 9.96 -17.10
CA ILE A 218 -0.89 10.77 -15.94
C ILE A 218 0.34 11.35 -15.27
N LEU A 219 1.39 10.55 -15.10
CA LEU A 219 2.67 11.04 -14.56
C LEU A 219 3.23 12.18 -15.41
N ALA A 220 3.20 12.06 -16.73
CA ALA A 220 3.65 13.14 -17.63
C ALA A 220 2.75 14.38 -17.55
N GLN A 221 1.42 14.20 -17.47
CA GLN A 221 0.45 15.30 -17.45
C GLN A 221 0.43 16.07 -16.12
N LYS A 222 0.54 15.33 -14.99
CA LYS A 222 0.42 15.87 -13.62
C LYS A 222 1.74 15.79 -12.85
N HIS A 223 2.88 15.86 -13.54
CA HIS A 223 4.20 15.65 -12.93
C HIS A 223 4.40 16.50 -11.68
N ALA A 224 4.19 17.81 -11.77
CA ALA A 224 4.38 18.72 -10.64
C ALA A 224 3.43 18.41 -9.45
N ALA A 225 2.18 17.98 -9.71
CA ALA A 225 1.26 17.60 -8.65
C ALA A 225 1.70 16.28 -7.98
N ILE A 226 2.21 15.33 -8.75
CA ILE A 226 2.72 14.05 -8.24
C ILE A 226 4.01 14.26 -7.43
N GLU A 227 4.88 15.18 -7.83
CA GLU A 227 6.05 15.59 -7.03
C GLU A 227 5.62 16.18 -5.68
N ARG A 228 4.67 17.12 -5.66
CA ARG A 228 4.11 17.68 -4.41
C ARG A 228 3.44 16.60 -3.56
N PHE A 229 2.73 15.65 -4.19
CA PHE A 229 2.17 14.51 -3.48
C PHE A 229 3.25 13.71 -2.78
N MET A 230 4.36 13.40 -3.44
CA MET A 230 5.45 12.64 -2.83
C MET A 230 6.20 13.41 -1.75
N GLN A 231 6.27 14.75 -1.85
CA GLN A 231 6.79 15.60 -0.77
C GLN A 231 5.86 15.52 0.46
N ALA A 232 4.56 15.72 0.27
CA ALA A 232 3.56 15.61 1.32
C ALA A 232 3.49 14.19 1.92
N TYR A 233 3.65 13.15 1.10
CA TYR A 233 3.69 11.76 1.52
C TYR A 233 4.85 11.51 2.51
N ARG A 234 6.07 12.00 2.20
CA ARG A 234 7.23 11.89 3.11
C ARG A 234 7.02 12.70 4.39
N GLU A 235 6.53 13.94 4.29
CA GLU A 235 6.21 14.76 5.47
C GLU A 235 5.18 14.05 6.34
N THR A 236 4.16 13.45 5.74
CA THR A 236 3.15 12.67 6.47
C THR A 236 3.76 11.46 7.14
N LEU A 237 4.60 10.69 6.43
CA LEU A 237 5.28 9.55 7.03
C LEU A 237 6.13 9.96 8.23
N ASP A 238 6.90 11.05 8.13
CA ASP A 238 7.68 11.58 9.24
C ASP A 238 6.77 12.02 10.41
N TRP A 239 5.68 12.71 10.11
CA TRP A 239 4.68 13.14 11.09
C TRP A 239 4.02 11.95 11.81
N MET A 240 3.70 10.87 11.10
CA MET A 240 3.09 9.66 11.68
C MET A 240 3.94 9.01 12.78
N TYR A 241 5.26 9.18 12.74
CA TYR A 241 6.18 8.62 13.75
C TYR A 241 6.68 9.65 14.79
N ALA A 242 6.58 10.92 14.50
CA ALA A 242 7.12 11.98 15.37
C ALA A 242 6.03 12.73 16.16
N SER A 243 4.81 12.85 15.61
CA SER A 243 3.76 13.65 16.23
C SER A 243 2.96 12.87 17.29
N PRO A 244 2.65 13.47 18.45
CA PRO A 244 1.72 12.88 19.41
C PRO A 244 0.29 12.78 18.86
N ASP A 245 -0.07 13.57 17.84
CA ASP A 245 -1.40 13.56 17.23
C ASP A 245 -1.62 12.41 16.23
N ALA A 246 -0.56 11.71 15.81
CA ALA A 246 -0.64 10.66 14.80
C ALA A 246 -1.51 9.48 15.25
N ILE A 247 -1.30 8.96 16.47
CA ILE A 247 -2.12 7.85 16.99
C ILE A 247 -3.58 8.28 17.20
N PRO A 248 -3.92 9.42 17.83
CA PRO A 248 -5.30 9.88 17.91
C PRO A 248 -5.99 10.04 16.55
N THR A 249 -5.27 10.57 15.55
CA THR A 249 -5.80 10.72 14.19
C THR A 249 -6.07 9.37 13.53
N PHE A 250 -5.17 8.40 13.71
CA PHE A 250 -5.36 7.04 13.20
C PHE A 250 -6.52 6.33 13.90
N VAL A 251 -6.66 6.47 15.21
CA VAL A 251 -7.81 5.94 15.97
C VAL A 251 -9.13 6.48 15.44
N ALA A 252 -9.21 7.80 15.22
CA ALA A 252 -10.40 8.44 14.66
C ALA A 252 -10.72 8.00 13.22
N PHE A 253 -9.72 7.56 12.46
CA PHE A 253 -9.87 7.03 11.11
C PHE A 253 -10.25 5.56 11.09
N SER A 254 -9.53 4.73 11.85
CA SER A 254 -9.60 3.26 11.79
C SER A 254 -10.65 2.65 12.72
N GLY A 255 -10.96 3.35 13.84
CA GLY A 255 -11.87 2.86 14.87
C GLY A 255 -11.25 1.87 15.85
N VAL A 256 -9.93 1.57 15.76
CA VAL A 256 -9.25 0.72 16.74
C VAL A 256 -8.91 1.51 18.02
N SER A 257 -8.61 0.81 19.13
CA SER A 257 -8.16 1.49 20.35
C SER A 257 -6.76 2.10 20.18
N ALA A 258 -6.44 3.11 21.00
CA ALA A 258 -5.11 3.73 21.00
C ALA A 258 -4.00 2.74 21.37
N GLU A 259 -4.30 1.77 22.23
CA GLU A 259 -3.38 0.70 22.63
C GLU A 259 -3.06 -0.19 21.41
N ILE A 260 -4.08 -0.66 20.68
CA ILE A 260 -3.89 -1.48 19.46
C ILE A 260 -3.18 -0.68 18.36
N ALA A 261 -3.52 0.60 18.18
CA ALA A 261 -2.86 1.46 17.20
C ALA A 261 -1.37 1.64 17.51
N THR A 262 -1.01 1.85 18.77
CA THR A 262 0.38 1.98 19.23
C THR A 262 1.14 0.66 19.07
N GLN A 263 0.56 -0.42 19.56
CA GLN A 263 1.14 -1.77 19.42
C GLN A 263 1.38 -2.11 17.94
N MET A 264 0.41 -1.86 17.10
CA MET A 264 0.49 -2.12 15.67
C MET A 264 1.64 -1.33 15.04
N ARG A 265 1.69 0.01 15.23
CA ARG A 265 2.75 0.86 14.68
C ARG A 265 4.13 0.35 15.08
N ASP A 266 4.32 0.06 16.37
CA ASP A 266 5.64 -0.23 16.93
C ASP A 266 6.11 -1.66 16.61
N GLN A 267 5.20 -2.64 16.51
CA GLN A 267 5.55 -4.05 16.30
C GLN A 267 5.49 -4.50 14.84
N PHE A 268 4.58 -3.92 14.04
CA PHE A 268 4.29 -4.40 12.70
C PHE A 268 4.68 -3.43 11.59
N PHE A 269 4.92 -2.15 11.92
CA PHE A 269 5.30 -1.14 10.94
C PHE A 269 6.53 -0.34 11.40
N PRO A 270 7.72 -0.98 11.52
CA PRO A 270 8.93 -0.22 11.80
C PRO A 270 9.16 0.84 10.71
N LYS A 271 9.41 2.10 11.07
CA LYS A 271 9.57 3.21 10.11
C LYS A 271 10.56 2.89 8.98
N ALA A 272 11.65 2.19 9.31
CA ALA A 272 12.68 1.83 8.34
C ALA A 272 12.18 0.92 7.20
N THR A 273 11.03 0.24 7.37
CA THR A 273 10.42 -0.59 6.31
C THR A 273 9.58 0.22 5.33
N LEU A 274 9.33 1.50 5.63
CA LEU A 274 8.45 2.39 4.86
C LEU A 274 9.23 3.49 4.10
N ASP A 275 10.49 3.23 3.72
CA ASP A 275 11.30 4.17 2.96
C ASP A 275 10.76 4.31 1.52
N PRO A 276 10.24 5.48 1.09
CA PRO A 276 9.68 5.67 -0.24
C PRO A 276 10.75 5.85 -1.33
N ASP A 277 11.99 6.10 -0.97
CA ASP A 277 13.04 6.54 -1.88
C ASP A 277 13.93 5.41 -2.40
N GLN A 278 13.72 4.18 -1.91
CA GLN A 278 14.56 3.03 -2.27
C GLN A 278 13.76 1.76 -2.56
N ILE A 279 13.95 1.18 -3.74
CA ILE A 279 13.50 -0.18 -4.05
C ILE A 279 14.61 -1.14 -3.67
N ASN A 280 14.33 -1.99 -2.70
CA ASN A 280 15.27 -3.00 -2.19
C ASN A 280 15.06 -4.34 -2.91
N GLY A 281 16.15 -5.08 -3.10
CA GLY A 281 16.12 -6.44 -3.63
C GLY A 281 15.67 -6.55 -5.09
N LEU A 282 16.00 -5.57 -5.96
CA LEU A 282 15.53 -5.54 -7.34
C LEU A 282 15.90 -6.80 -8.12
N ASP A 283 17.13 -7.31 -8.00
CA ASP A 283 17.58 -8.53 -8.69
C ASP A 283 16.75 -9.75 -8.24
N SER A 284 16.52 -9.86 -6.93
CA SER A 284 15.67 -10.92 -6.36
C SER A 284 14.21 -10.78 -6.83
N LEU A 285 13.67 -9.55 -6.90
CA LEU A 285 12.33 -9.29 -7.43
C LEU A 285 12.21 -9.75 -8.89
N MET A 286 13.22 -9.52 -9.71
CA MET A 286 13.22 -9.98 -11.11
C MET A 286 13.26 -11.52 -11.21
N ALA A 287 14.10 -12.18 -10.41
CA ALA A 287 14.21 -13.64 -10.37
C ALA A 287 12.91 -14.29 -9.84
N ASP A 288 12.38 -13.77 -8.75
CA ASP A 288 11.13 -14.25 -8.15
C ASP A 288 9.92 -14.00 -9.05
N GLY A 289 9.91 -12.86 -9.77
CA GLY A 289 8.87 -12.55 -10.74
C GLY A 289 8.75 -13.57 -11.85
N VAL A 290 9.88 -14.13 -12.31
CA VAL A 290 9.90 -15.22 -13.29
C VAL A 290 9.49 -16.55 -12.65
N THR A 291 10.08 -16.87 -11.50
CA THR A 291 9.80 -18.12 -10.76
C THR A 291 8.33 -18.24 -10.38
N LEU A 292 7.72 -17.16 -9.94
CA LEU A 292 6.32 -17.09 -9.54
C LEU A 292 5.36 -16.79 -10.71
N LYS A 293 5.87 -16.70 -11.92
CA LYS A 293 5.12 -16.50 -13.17
C LYS A 293 4.36 -15.17 -13.27
N PHE A 294 4.84 -14.13 -12.61
CA PHE A 294 4.37 -12.75 -12.83
C PHE A 294 4.86 -12.22 -14.19
N MET A 295 6.06 -12.64 -14.59
CA MET A 295 6.67 -12.34 -15.89
C MET A 295 7.33 -13.60 -16.48
N THR A 296 7.56 -13.63 -17.77
CA THR A 296 8.18 -14.77 -18.46
C THR A 296 9.71 -14.70 -18.47
N VAL A 297 10.24 -13.47 -18.49
CA VAL A 297 11.68 -13.15 -18.43
C VAL A 297 11.84 -11.90 -17.57
N PRO A 298 13.00 -11.67 -16.96
CA PRO A 298 13.28 -10.42 -16.24
C PRO A 298 13.13 -9.21 -17.16
N LEU A 299 12.74 -8.07 -16.61
CA LEU A 299 12.75 -6.82 -17.34
C LEU A 299 14.17 -6.45 -17.76
N THR A 300 14.33 -5.95 -18.98
CA THR A 300 15.60 -5.38 -19.46
C THR A 300 15.93 -4.11 -18.67
N GLU A 301 17.19 -3.69 -18.72
CA GLU A 301 17.64 -2.44 -18.07
C GLU A 301 16.82 -1.22 -18.54
N GLN A 302 16.50 -1.17 -19.85
CA GLN A 302 15.67 -0.10 -20.41
C GLN A 302 14.24 -0.16 -19.86
N GLN A 303 13.64 -1.34 -19.81
CA GLN A 303 12.29 -1.50 -19.23
C GLN A 303 12.25 -1.17 -17.75
N LEU A 304 13.31 -1.49 -16.99
CA LEU A 304 13.43 -1.09 -15.59
C LEU A 304 13.52 0.44 -15.44
N LYS A 305 14.34 1.10 -16.25
CA LYS A 305 14.45 2.59 -16.28
C LYS A 305 13.11 3.23 -16.63
N ASP A 306 12.38 2.66 -17.58
CA ASP A 306 11.06 3.16 -17.98
C ASP A 306 10.01 2.92 -16.89
N THR A 307 10.11 1.83 -16.16
CA THR A 307 9.12 1.44 -15.14
C THR A 307 9.37 2.15 -13.81
N ILE A 308 10.63 2.25 -13.37
CA ILE A 308 11.01 2.82 -12.07
C ILE A 308 11.34 4.30 -12.28
N GLN A 309 10.41 5.17 -11.92
CA GLN A 309 10.53 6.62 -12.02
C GLN A 309 10.25 7.25 -10.66
N LEU A 310 11.13 6.95 -9.68
CA LEU A 310 10.98 7.44 -8.32
C LEU A 310 11.01 8.96 -8.30
N GLN A 311 9.98 9.55 -7.70
CA GLN A 311 9.90 10.99 -7.44
C GLN A 311 10.68 11.29 -6.15
N LYS A 312 12.02 11.35 -6.26
CA LYS A 312 12.93 11.61 -5.14
C LYS A 312 12.89 13.08 -4.73
N LYS A 313 13.48 13.36 -3.53
CA LYS A 313 13.69 14.73 -3.02
C LYS A 313 14.54 15.55 -3.96
#